data_41e297dc68ce7231f2546f9e1be65aac
#
_entry.id   41e297dc68ce7231f2546f9e1be65aac
#
_cell.length_a   1.000
_cell.length_b   1.000
_cell.length_c   1.000
_cell.angle_alpha   90.00
_cell.angle_beta   90.00
_cell.angle_gamma   90.00
#
_symmetry.space_group_name_H-M   'P 1'
#
loop_
_entity.id
_entity.type
_entity.pdbx_description
1 polymer ?
#
loop_
_entity_poly.entity_id
_entity_poly.type
_entity_poly.pdbx_seq_one_letter_code
_entity_poly.pdbx_strand_id
1 'polypeptide(L)'
;MNILVIIPARGGSKGIPHKNVKELNGKPLICYSIDAARQLTTDENICVSTDDDVIIKVVEDYGLKVHFKRPAELATDCAGTNGVLLHALEFYEKQGRKYDVVVLLQQNYYIIFKIGRA
;
A
#
# COMPACT_ATOMS: atom_id res chain seq x y z
N MET A 1 -14.52 12.33 -7.24
CA MET A 1 -13.89 12.08 -5.91
C MET A 1 -12.52 11.46 -6.10
N ASN A 2 -11.51 12.01 -5.46
CA ASN A 2 -10.15 11.49 -5.55
C ASN A 2 -9.90 10.49 -4.43
N ILE A 3 -9.64 9.24 -4.82
CA ILE A 3 -9.42 8.14 -3.88
C ILE A 3 -8.00 7.64 -3.99
N LEU A 4 -7.28 7.64 -2.87
CA LEU A 4 -5.96 7.01 -2.76
C LEU A 4 -6.15 5.66 -2.05
N VAL A 5 -5.67 4.59 -2.66
CA VAL A 5 -5.64 3.28 -2.01
C VAL A 5 -4.21 2.99 -1.57
N ILE A 6 -4.04 2.71 -0.29
CA ILE A 6 -2.74 2.34 0.27
C ILE A 6 -2.76 0.88 0.64
N ILE A 7 -1.81 0.12 0.12
CA ILE A 7 -1.63 -1.30 0.42
C ILE A 7 -0.33 -1.44 1.21
N PRO A 8 -0.39 -1.51 2.54
CA PRO A 8 0.82 -1.71 3.34
C PRO A 8 1.26 -3.17 3.24
N ALA A 9 2.54 -3.37 2.97
CA ALA A 9 3.09 -4.71 2.76
C ALA A 9 4.51 -4.76 3.31
N ARG A 10 4.63 -5.15 4.57
CA ARG A 10 5.91 -5.26 5.24
C ARG A 10 6.55 -6.61 4.92
N GLY A 11 7.87 -6.61 4.62
CA GLY A 11 8.60 -7.84 4.32
C GLY A 11 8.84 -8.71 5.55
N GLY A 12 9.02 -8.09 6.71
CA GLY A 12 9.37 -8.78 7.95
C GLY A 12 8.17 -9.05 8.85
N SER A 13 7.05 -9.52 8.32
CA SER A 13 5.90 -9.78 9.18
C SER A 13 6.14 -11.01 10.07
N LYS A 14 5.61 -10.95 11.31
CA LYS A 14 5.74 -12.04 12.26
C LYS A 14 5.07 -13.30 11.76
N GLY A 15 5.75 -14.42 11.98
CA GLY A 15 5.23 -15.75 11.70
C GLY A 15 5.52 -16.25 10.30
N ILE A 16 5.21 -15.51 9.27
CA ILE A 16 5.42 -15.93 7.88
C ILE A 16 6.23 -14.87 7.12
N PRO A 17 7.55 -15.08 6.94
CA PRO A 17 8.36 -14.16 6.13
C PRO A 17 7.80 -14.07 4.72
N HIS A 18 7.78 -12.87 4.17
CA HIS A 18 7.29 -12.59 2.81
C HIS A 18 5.87 -13.10 2.55
N LYS A 19 5.00 -13.01 3.57
CA LYS A 19 3.61 -13.44 3.48
C LYS A 19 2.89 -12.83 2.26
N ASN A 20 3.19 -11.58 1.94
CA ASN A 20 2.52 -10.86 0.86
C ASN A 20 2.83 -11.41 -0.53
N VAL A 21 3.94 -12.13 -0.70
CA VAL A 21 4.30 -12.72 -1.99
C VAL A 21 4.01 -14.20 -2.06
N LYS A 22 3.48 -14.81 -1.00
CA LYS A 22 3.04 -16.20 -1.06
C LYS A 22 1.89 -16.33 -2.04
N GLU A 23 1.93 -17.41 -2.81
CA GLU A 23 0.92 -17.64 -3.83
C GLU A 23 -0.30 -18.36 -3.28
N LEU A 24 -1.46 -17.91 -3.72
CA LEU A 24 -2.73 -18.57 -3.54
C LEU A 24 -3.30 -18.81 -4.93
N ASN A 25 -3.51 -20.08 -5.28
CA ASN A 25 -3.96 -20.46 -6.62
C ASN A 25 -3.05 -19.92 -7.74
N GLY A 26 -1.74 -19.96 -7.49
CA GLY A 26 -0.75 -19.53 -8.48
C GLY A 26 -0.54 -18.04 -8.59
N LYS A 27 -1.12 -17.25 -7.67
CA LYS A 27 -1.05 -15.79 -7.71
C LYS A 27 -0.63 -15.25 -6.36
N PRO A 28 0.40 -14.36 -6.28
CA PRO A 28 0.82 -13.78 -5.00
C PRO A 28 -0.33 -13.06 -4.31
N LEU A 29 -0.40 -13.18 -2.98
CA LEU A 29 -1.49 -12.59 -2.20
C LEU A 29 -1.63 -11.08 -2.44
N ILE A 30 -0.52 -10.37 -2.54
CA ILE A 30 -0.56 -8.92 -2.76
C ILE A 30 -1.24 -8.55 -4.08
N CYS A 31 -1.17 -9.42 -5.08
CA CYS A 31 -1.81 -9.17 -6.37
C CYS A 31 -3.33 -9.14 -6.27
N TYR A 32 -3.91 -9.91 -5.34
CA TYR A 32 -5.36 -9.84 -5.09
C TYR A 32 -5.76 -8.47 -4.53
N SER A 33 -4.93 -7.91 -3.65
CA SER A 33 -5.17 -6.56 -3.13
C SER A 33 -5.06 -5.51 -4.23
N ILE A 34 -4.10 -5.67 -5.13
CA ILE A 34 -3.95 -4.75 -6.27
C ILE A 34 -5.17 -4.82 -7.17
N ASP A 35 -5.69 -6.00 -7.45
CA ASP A 35 -6.89 -6.16 -8.27
C ASP A 35 -8.10 -5.48 -7.63
N ALA A 36 -8.26 -5.62 -6.31
CA ALA A 36 -9.33 -4.96 -5.58
C ALA A 36 -9.17 -3.43 -5.65
N ALA A 37 -7.95 -2.94 -5.50
CA ALA A 37 -7.66 -1.50 -5.56
C ALA A 37 -7.99 -0.93 -6.95
N ARG A 38 -7.73 -1.68 -8.01
CA ARG A 38 -8.00 -1.25 -9.38
C ARG A 38 -9.48 -1.08 -9.67
N GLN A 39 -10.35 -1.68 -8.86
CA GLN A 39 -11.78 -1.47 -8.95
C GLN A 39 -12.24 -0.16 -8.30
N LEU A 40 -11.40 0.42 -7.45
CA LEU A 40 -11.73 1.63 -6.72
C LEU A 40 -11.11 2.89 -7.33
N THR A 41 -9.95 2.74 -7.96
CA THR A 41 -9.20 3.89 -8.47
C THR A 41 -8.25 3.45 -9.59
N THR A 42 -7.52 4.41 -10.16
CA THR A 42 -6.53 4.13 -11.21
C THR A 42 -5.17 3.76 -10.61
N ASP A 43 -4.31 3.12 -11.41
CA ASP A 43 -3.01 2.63 -10.96
C ASP A 43 -2.14 3.74 -10.34
N GLU A 44 -2.20 4.95 -10.86
CA GLU A 44 -1.41 6.07 -10.35
C GLU A 44 -1.83 6.50 -8.95
N ASN A 45 -3.01 6.10 -8.49
CA ASN A 45 -3.56 6.40 -7.17
C ASN A 45 -3.56 5.16 -6.27
N ILE A 46 -2.81 4.14 -6.64
CA ILE A 46 -2.59 2.94 -5.81
C ILE A 46 -1.17 2.99 -5.28
N CYS A 47 -1.05 3.03 -3.95
CA CYS A 47 0.23 3.09 -3.27
C CYS A 47 0.52 1.78 -2.55
N VAL A 48 1.51 1.04 -3.01
CA VAL A 48 2.03 -0.10 -2.24
C VAL A 48 3.16 0.44 -1.37
N SER A 49 2.95 0.43 -0.06
CA SER A 49 3.94 0.90 0.90
C SER A 49 4.71 -0.28 1.46
N THR A 50 5.95 -0.44 1.06
CA THR A 50 6.78 -1.56 1.47
C THR A 50 8.24 -1.15 1.59
N ASP A 51 8.97 -1.87 2.44
CA ASP A 51 10.42 -1.77 2.60
C ASP A 51 11.17 -2.90 1.90
N ASP A 52 10.45 -3.87 1.34
CA ASP A 52 11.02 -5.12 0.84
C ASP A 52 11.15 -5.10 -0.68
N ASP A 53 12.39 -5.25 -1.17
CA ASP A 53 12.68 -5.27 -2.60
C ASP A 53 12.02 -6.44 -3.32
N VAL A 54 11.81 -7.57 -2.64
CA VAL A 54 11.11 -8.73 -3.22
C VAL A 54 9.66 -8.37 -3.52
N ILE A 55 9.00 -7.69 -2.58
CA ILE A 55 7.61 -7.25 -2.76
C ILE A 55 7.54 -6.23 -3.89
N ILE A 56 8.48 -5.27 -3.92
CA ILE A 56 8.53 -4.26 -4.98
C ILE A 56 8.62 -4.95 -6.36
N LYS A 57 9.50 -5.93 -6.47
CA LYS A 57 9.66 -6.66 -7.74
C LYS A 57 8.39 -7.38 -8.16
N VAL A 58 7.74 -8.07 -7.23
CA VAL A 58 6.49 -8.78 -7.51
C VAL A 58 5.41 -7.81 -7.98
N VAL A 59 5.28 -6.67 -7.31
CA VAL A 59 4.28 -5.65 -7.65
C VAL A 59 4.56 -5.05 -9.02
N GLU A 60 5.82 -4.74 -9.32
CA GLU A 60 6.18 -4.16 -10.61
C GLU A 60 6.07 -5.17 -11.75
N ASP A 61 6.37 -6.44 -11.50
CA ASP A 61 6.14 -7.51 -12.48
C ASP A 61 4.65 -7.69 -12.77
N TYR A 62 3.79 -7.34 -11.82
CA TYR A 62 2.34 -7.38 -12.00
C TYR A 62 1.79 -6.13 -12.72
N GLY A 63 2.65 -5.21 -13.09
CA GLY A 63 2.28 -4.03 -13.85
C GLY A 63 1.94 -2.79 -13.05
N LEU A 64 2.23 -2.78 -11.76
CA LEU A 64 1.96 -1.63 -10.90
C LEU A 64 3.27 -1.01 -10.44
N LYS A 65 3.43 0.30 -10.64
CA LYS A 65 4.63 1.01 -10.22
C LYS A 65 4.60 1.28 -8.71
N VAL A 66 5.72 0.97 -8.04
CA VAL A 66 5.92 1.34 -6.64
C VAL A 66 6.58 2.71 -6.61
N HIS A 67 5.90 3.70 -6.04
CA HIS A 67 6.32 5.10 -6.11
C HIS A 67 7.46 5.46 -5.15
N PHE A 68 7.59 4.72 -4.05
CA PHE A 68 8.65 4.94 -3.07
C PHE A 68 8.89 3.67 -2.27
N LYS A 69 10.06 3.59 -1.65
CA LYS A 69 10.38 2.52 -0.70
C LYS A 69 10.11 3.05 0.71
N ARG A 70 9.36 2.30 1.52
CA ARG A 70 9.05 2.73 2.89
C ARG A 70 10.32 2.87 3.70
N PRO A 71 10.52 3.98 4.44
CA PRO A 71 11.66 4.11 5.33
C PRO A 71 11.71 2.99 6.37
N ALA A 72 12.92 2.57 6.74
CA ALA A 72 13.11 1.45 7.66
C ALA A 72 12.43 1.68 9.01
N GLU A 73 12.42 2.92 9.51
CA GLU A 73 11.79 3.25 10.79
C GLU A 73 10.26 3.07 10.77
N LEU A 74 9.65 3.02 9.58
CA LEU A 74 8.22 2.78 9.42
C LEU A 74 7.91 1.33 9.06
N ALA A 75 8.94 0.49 8.94
CA ALA A 75 8.79 -0.92 8.57
C ALA A 75 8.87 -1.87 9.77
N THR A 76 8.99 -1.33 10.99
CA THR A 76 9.11 -2.12 12.22
C THR A 76 7.72 -2.47 12.76
N ASP A 77 7.68 -3.45 13.67
CA ASP A 77 6.45 -3.81 14.37
C ASP A 77 5.90 -2.67 15.23
N CYS A 78 6.76 -1.72 15.61
CA CYS A 78 6.39 -0.56 16.41
C CYS A 78 5.81 0.58 15.58
N ALA A 79 5.95 0.53 14.25
CA ALA A 79 5.40 1.56 13.39
C ALA A 79 3.89 1.37 13.27
N GLY A 80 3.14 2.37 13.69
CA GLY A 80 1.68 2.31 13.61
C GLY A 80 1.16 2.56 12.20
N THR A 81 -0.07 2.14 11.97
CA THR A 81 -0.78 2.39 10.71
C THR A 81 -0.82 3.87 10.37
N ASN A 82 -0.99 4.74 11.38
CA ASN A 82 -1.04 6.19 11.17
C ASN A 82 0.25 6.73 10.58
N GLY A 83 1.40 6.22 11.00
CA GLY A 83 2.69 6.63 10.44
C GLY A 83 2.81 6.30 8.96
N VAL A 84 2.35 5.12 8.58
CA VAL A 84 2.35 4.69 7.17
C VAL A 84 1.43 5.56 6.33
N LEU A 85 0.23 5.85 6.83
CA LEU A 85 -0.74 6.72 6.15
C LEU A 85 -0.19 8.13 5.97
N LEU A 86 0.36 8.72 7.03
CA LEU A 86 0.89 10.07 6.97
C LEU A 86 2.07 10.17 6.01
N HIS A 87 2.95 9.19 6.03
CA HIS A 87 4.10 9.16 5.12
C HIS A 87 3.64 9.16 3.66
N ALA A 88 2.68 8.30 3.32
CA ALA A 88 2.17 8.21 1.96
C ALA A 88 1.46 9.50 1.54
N LEU A 89 0.62 10.06 2.41
CA LEU A 89 -0.10 11.30 2.11
C LEU A 89 0.86 12.47 1.90
N GLU A 90 1.88 12.61 2.75
CA GLU A 90 2.89 13.64 2.59
C GLU A 90 3.64 13.51 1.28
N PHE A 91 3.98 12.27 0.89
CA PHE A 91 4.66 12.02 -0.37
C PHE A 91 3.86 12.55 -1.54
N TYR A 92 2.55 12.26 -1.59
CA TYR A 92 1.71 12.71 -2.70
C TYR A 92 1.38 14.19 -2.64
N GLU A 93 1.20 14.76 -1.44
CA GLU A 93 0.97 16.19 -1.28
C GLU A 93 2.12 17.02 -1.81
N LYS A 94 3.37 16.58 -1.61
CA LYS A 94 4.54 17.24 -2.16
C LYS A 94 4.55 17.25 -3.69
N GLN A 95 3.81 16.35 -4.32
CA GLN A 95 3.65 16.30 -5.76
C GLN A 95 2.42 17.05 -6.25
N GLY A 96 1.73 17.77 -5.36
CA GLY A 96 0.54 18.53 -5.70
C GLY A 96 -0.74 17.71 -5.80
N ARG A 97 -0.72 16.46 -5.34
CA ARG A 97 -1.90 15.59 -5.39
C ARG A 97 -2.70 15.71 -4.10
N LYS A 98 -4.00 15.90 -4.24
CA LYS A 98 -4.93 16.00 -3.12
C LYS A 98 -6.00 14.91 -3.24
N TYR A 99 -6.30 14.26 -2.13
CA TYR A 99 -7.28 13.19 -2.09
C TYR A 99 -8.40 13.52 -1.12
N ASP A 100 -9.60 13.04 -1.44
CA ASP A 100 -10.78 13.20 -0.58
C ASP A 100 -10.96 12.03 0.35
N VAL A 101 -10.54 10.85 -0.10
CA VAL A 101 -10.70 9.61 0.64
C VAL A 101 -9.44 8.79 0.51
N VAL A 102 -9.01 8.18 1.61
CA VAL A 102 -7.92 7.20 1.63
C VAL A 102 -8.50 5.87 2.07
N VAL A 103 -8.26 4.83 1.28
CA VAL A 103 -8.61 3.47 1.63
C VAL A 103 -7.35 2.73 1.98
N LEU A 104 -7.27 2.24 3.22
CA LEU A 104 -6.18 1.38 3.65
C LEU A 104 -6.64 -0.06 3.42
N LEU A 105 -6.02 -0.73 2.46
CA LEU A 105 -6.44 -2.06 2.04
C LEU A 105 -5.42 -3.10 2.52
N GLN A 106 -5.81 -3.89 3.50
CA GLN A 106 -5.02 -4.99 3.99
C GLN A 106 -5.60 -6.32 3.52
N GLN A 107 -4.86 -7.41 3.70
CA GLN A 107 -5.28 -8.72 3.17
C GLN A 107 -6.62 -9.19 3.70
N ASN A 108 -6.93 -8.87 4.97
CA ASN A 108 -8.11 -9.39 5.65
C ASN A 108 -9.21 -8.35 5.84
N TYR A 109 -8.93 -7.07 5.63
CA TYR A 109 -9.88 -5.99 5.85
C TYR A 109 -9.44 -4.71 5.19
N TYR A 110 -10.34 -3.75 5.11
CA TYR A 110 -10.04 -2.41 4.64
C TYR A 110 -10.61 -1.37 5.60
N ILE A 111 -9.98 -0.20 5.63
CA ILE A 111 -10.44 0.92 6.44
C ILE A 111 -10.51 2.14 5.52
N ILE A 112 -11.63 2.87 5.59
CA ILE A 112 -11.85 4.06 4.78
C ILE A 112 -11.70 5.29 5.66
N PHE A 113 -10.83 6.21 5.25
CA PHE A 113 -10.64 7.48 5.93
C PHE A 113 -11.10 8.60 5.02
N LYS A 114 -11.98 9.47 5.52
CA LYS A 114 -12.31 10.71 4.83
C LYS A 114 -11.33 11.77 5.25
N ILE A 115 -10.76 12.47 4.28
CA ILE A 115 -9.88 13.60 4.57
C ILE A 115 -10.75 14.82 4.78
N GLY A 116 -10.76 15.32 6.03
CA GLY A 116 -11.49 16.54 6.35
C GLY A 116 -10.82 17.75 5.72
N ARG A 117 -11.62 18.57 5.07
CA ARG A 117 -11.15 19.85 4.53
C ARG A 117 -11.95 20.94 5.20
N ALA A 118 -11.24 21.78 5.91
CA ALA A 118 -11.86 22.96 6.50
C ALA A 118 -12.14 24.00 5.44
#